data_2a1e0622bb64d5aaa0748e7cd45605a9
#
_entry.id   2a1e0622bb64d5aaa0748e7cd45605a9
#
_cell.length_a   1.000
_cell.length_b   1.000
_cell.length_c   1.000
_cell.angle_alpha   90.00
_cell.angle_beta   90.00
_cell.angle_gamma   90.00
#
_symmetry.space_group_name_H-M   'P 1'
#
loop_
_entity.id
_entity.type
_entity.pdbx_description
1 polymer ?
#
loop_
_entity_poly.entity_id
_entity_poly.type
_entity_poly.pdbx_seq_one_letter_code
_entity_poly.pdbx_strand_id
1 'polypeptide(L)'
;MTIQFPIMSFDYFQPSPAKKFVSLTKHPRVTNGQINTVFHELKPLRPDDLIGEWDGYILVTGHPFEEELDTLNWFGNTFYSTDDVVPLIVARNGERVPFEDWGRASLREIKYHGVVSAALVYDDRPMMVYYRAVKHNMVAGCIESKEWQGKVYFYLTR
;
A
#
# COMPACT_ATOMS: atom_id res chain seq x y z
N MET A 1 14.39 -35.68 -40.09
CA MET A 1 14.89 -35.35 -38.75
C MET A 1 14.37 -33.97 -38.38
N THR A 2 13.36 -33.89 -37.52
CA THR A 2 12.77 -32.58 -37.14
C THR A 2 13.55 -32.09 -35.93
N ILE A 3 14.25 -30.97 -36.08
CA ILE A 3 14.97 -30.35 -34.99
C ILE A 3 13.92 -29.53 -34.22
N GLN A 4 13.58 -29.99 -33.03
CA GLN A 4 12.67 -29.29 -32.11
C GLN A 4 13.51 -28.35 -31.24
N PHE A 5 13.42 -27.04 -31.48
CA PHE A 5 14.03 -26.08 -30.61
C PHE A 5 13.19 -25.98 -29.32
N PRO A 6 13.81 -25.95 -28.11
CA PRO A 6 13.06 -25.74 -26.90
C PRO A 6 12.40 -24.35 -26.97
N ILE A 7 11.09 -24.33 -26.79
CA ILE A 7 10.36 -23.06 -26.61
C ILE A 7 10.90 -22.47 -25.30
N MET A 8 11.75 -21.44 -25.40
CA MET A 8 12.08 -20.66 -24.23
C MET A 8 10.80 -19.98 -23.78
N SER A 9 10.30 -20.33 -22.59
CA SER A 9 9.15 -19.67 -22.03
C SER A 9 9.53 -18.21 -21.77
N PHE A 10 8.72 -17.25 -22.30
CA PHE A 10 8.90 -15.82 -22.06
C PHE A 10 8.84 -15.45 -20.57
N ASP A 11 8.31 -16.32 -19.71
CA ASP A 11 8.23 -16.16 -18.26
C ASP A 11 9.58 -16.03 -17.56
N TYR A 12 10.66 -16.49 -18.20
CA TYR A 12 12.01 -16.43 -17.63
C TYR A 12 12.57 -15.01 -17.50
N PHE A 13 12.03 -14.03 -18.24
CA PHE A 13 12.50 -12.65 -18.29
C PHE A 13 11.52 -11.65 -17.67
N GLN A 14 10.39 -12.11 -17.14
CA GLN A 14 9.43 -11.22 -16.48
C GLN A 14 9.96 -10.77 -15.11
N PRO A 15 9.93 -9.46 -14.80
CA PRO A 15 10.27 -8.99 -13.46
C PRO A 15 9.28 -9.53 -12.43
N SER A 16 9.74 -9.73 -11.19
CA SER A 16 8.88 -10.12 -10.09
C SER A 16 7.81 -9.05 -9.82
N PRO A 17 6.67 -9.40 -9.19
CA PRO A 17 5.68 -8.42 -8.76
C PRO A 17 6.28 -7.28 -7.94
N ALA A 18 7.22 -7.59 -7.03
CA ALA A 18 7.92 -6.58 -6.24
C ALA A 18 8.71 -5.60 -7.11
N LYS A 19 9.45 -6.09 -8.10
CA LYS A 19 10.19 -5.24 -9.04
C LYS A 19 9.26 -4.39 -9.91
N LYS A 20 8.15 -4.97 -10.36
CA LYS A 20 7.11 -4.23 -11.09
C LYS A 20 6.54 -3.09 -10.26
N PHE A 21 6.24 -3.36 -8.98
CA PHE A 21 5.73 -2.35 -8.06
C PHE A 21 6.74 -1.22 -7.86
N VAL A 22 8.00 -1.53 -7.55
CA VAL A 22 9.07 -0.54 -7.40
C VAL A 22 9.21 0.32 -8.66
N SER A 23 9.11 -0.28 -9.84
CA SER A 23 9.13 0.47 -11.10
C SER A 23 7.99 1.50 -11.19
N LEU A 24 6.77 1.12 -10.76
CA LEU A 24 5.63 2.05 -10.75
C LEU A 24 5.83 3.23 -9.79
N THR A 25 6.53 3.05 -8.67
CA THR A 25 6.81 4.14 -7.72
C THR A 25 7.68 5.25 -8.30
N LYS A 26 8.37 5.00 -9.41
CA LYS A 26 9.27 5.97 -10.06
C LYS A 26 8.55 6.84 -11.09
N HIS A 27 7.29 6.57 -11.38
CA HIS A 27 6.49 7.35 -12.31
C HIS A 27 5.68 8.42 -11.57
N PRO A 28 5.57 9.63 -12.13
CA PRO A 28 4.77 10.71 -11.51
C PRO A 28 3.28 10.38 -11.49
N ARG A 29 2.82 9.50 -12.37
CA ARG A 29 1.44 9.03 -12.45
C ARG A 29 1.38 7.63 -13.03
N VAL A 30 0.48 6.80 -12.50
CA VAL A 30 0.20 5.46 -13.00
C VAL A 30 -1.30 5.29 -13.23
N THR A 31 -1.71 4.28 -13.99
CA THR A 31 -3.13 3.97 -14.14
C THR A 31 -3.61 3.05 -13.03
N ASN A 32 -4.90 3.12 -12.71
CA ASN A 32 -5.53 2.18 -11.77
C ASN A 32 -5.34 0.73 -12.21
N GLY A 33 -5.44 0.45 -13.51
CA GLY A 33 -5.24 -0.90 -14.04
C GLY A 33 -3.84 -1.43 -13.80
N GLN A 34 -2.81 -0.60 -14.04
CA GLN A 34 -1.42 -0.98 -13.81
C GLN A 34 -1.16 -1.36 -12.35
N ILE A 35 -1.52 -0.46 -11.43
CA ILE A 35 -1.23 -0.68 -10.01
C ILE A 35 -2.11 -1.79 -9.42
N ASN A 36 -3.37 -1.88 -9.80
CA ASN A 36 -4.27 -2.91 -9.30
C ASN A 36 -3.76 -4.31 -9.64
N THR A 37 -3.33 -4.53 -10.89
CA THR A 37 -2.78 -5.81 -11.33
C THR A 37 -1.56 -6.20 -10.52
N VAL A 38 -0.61 -5.29 -10.36
CA VAL A 38 0.64 -5.56 -9.64
C VAL A 38 0.39 -5.76 -8.14
N PHE A 39 -0.49 -4.95 -7.54
CA PHE A 39 -0.81 -5.05 -6.11
C PHE A 39 -1.31 -6.45 -5.73
N HIS A 40 -2.22 -7.02 -6.51
CA HIS A 40 -2.79 -8.33 -6.22
C HIS A 40 -1.82 -9.50 -6.43
N GLU A 41 -0.74 -9.29 -7.15
CA GLU A 41 0.33 -10.27 -7.32
C GLU A 41 1.38 -10.25 -6.18
N LEU A 42 1.40 -9.18 -5.37
CA LEU A 42 2.34 -9.05 -4.27
C LEU A 42 2.06 -10.06 -3.15
N LYS A 43 3.12 -10.43 -2.44
CA LYS A 43 3.04 -11.39 -1.34
C LYS A 43 2.32 -10.78 -0.12
N PRO A 44 1.66 -11.63 0.69
CA PRO A 44 1.10 -11.19 1.94
C PRO A 44 2.19 -10.84 2.97
N LEU A 45 1.81 -10.06 3.97
CA LEU A 45 2.60 -9.84 5.17
C LEU A 45 1.71 -9.97 6.41
N ARG A 46 2.36 -10.19 7.55
CA ARG A 46 1.66 -10.27 8.83
C ARG A 46 1.53 -8.89 9.46
N PRO A 47 0.52 -8.65 10.31
CA PRO A 47 0.39 -7.40 11.06
C PRO A 47 1.66 -7.01 11.82
N ASP A 48 2.33 -7.97 12.46
CA ASP A 48 3.56 -7.72 13.22
C ASP A 48 4.71 -7.17 12.37
N ASP A 49 4.72 -7.46 11.07
CA ASP A 49 5.74 -6.96 10.15
C ASP A 49 5.65 -5.44 9.93
N LEU A 50 4.51 -4.83 10.29
CA LEU A 50 4.27 -3.39 10.14
C LEU A 50 4.66 -2.57 11.38
N ILE A 51 4.88 -3.19 12.53
CA ILE A 51 5.16 -2.45 13.76
C ILE A 51 6.36 -1.52 13.58
N GLY A 52 6.20 -0.26 13.97
CA GLY A 52 7.20 0.79 13.87
C GLY A 52 6.71 2.03 13.13
N GLU A 53 7.64 2.91 12.79
CA GLU A 53 7.39 4.14 12.04
C GLU A 53 7.71 3.94 10.56
N TRP A 54 6.82 4.47 9.72
CA TRP A 54 6.97 4.39 8.27
C TRP A 54 6.72 5.74 7.62
N ASP A 55 7.49 6.06 6.60
CA ASP A 55 7.24 7.18 5.71
C ASP A 55 6.31 6.74 4.57
N GLY A 56 5.39 7.62 4.18
CA GLY A 56 4.34 7.30 3.22
C GLY A 56 4.41 8.13 1.95
N TYR A 57 4.05 7.49 0.83
CA TYR A 57 4.05 8.11 -0.50
C TYR A 57 2.83 7.63 -1.28
N ILE A 58 2.13 8.56 -1.93
CA ILE A 58 0.97 8.24 -2.77
C ILE A 58 1.44 7.79 -4.15
N LEU A 59 0.82 6.72 -4.66
CA LEU A 59 0.88 6.39 -6.09
C LEU A 59 -0.24 7.14 -6.79
N VAL A 60 0.11 8.19 -7.53
CA VAL A 60 -0.86 9.10 -8.14
C VAL A 60 -1.57 8.43 -9.30
N THR A 61 -2.88 8.26 -9.18
CA THR A 61 -3.76 7.72 -10.24
C THR A 61 -4.81 8.73 -10.72
N GLY A 62 -4.98 9.83 -9.97
CA GLY A 62 -6.00 10.86 -10.21
C GLY A 62 -7.25 10.69 -9.34
N HIS A 63 -7.21 9.88 -8.31
CA HIS A 63 -8.33 9.75 -7.38
C HIS A 63 -8.46 11.00 -6.50
N PRO A 64 -9.68 11.55 -6.27
CA PRO A 64 -9.86 12.79 -5.50
C PRO A 64 -9.31 12.74 -4.07
N PHE A 65 -9.32 11.59 -3.42
CA PHE A 65 -8.79 11.43 -2.06
C PHE A 65 -7.28 11.64 -1.96
N GLU A 66 -6.55 11.50 -3.06
CA GLU A 66 -5.10 11.79 -3.11
C GLU A 66 -4.81 13.25 -2.77
N GLU A 67 -5.65 14.16 -3.26
CA GLU A 67 -5.55 15.59 -2.98
C GLU A 67 -5.83 15.90 -1.51
N GLU A 68 -6.77 15.19 -0.89
CA GLU A 68 -7.05 15.34 0.55
C GLU A 68 -5.83 14.96 1.39
N LEU A 69 -5.19 13.85 1.09
CA LEU A 69 -3.96 13.41 1.78
C LEU A 69 -2.80 14.40 1.56
N ASP A 70 -2.68 14.94 0.37
CA ASP A 70 -1.65 15.93 0.04
C ASP A 70 -1.88 17.25 0.82
N THR A 71 -3.13 17.71 0.86
CA THR A 71 -3.52 18.91 1.61
C THR A 71 -3.25 18.79 3.10
N LEU A 72 -3.43 17.59 3.67
CA LEU A 72 -3.11 17.30 5.07
C LEU A 72 -1.61 17.19 5.34
N ASN A 73 -0.77 17.18 4.30
CA ASN A 73 0.64 16.86 4.39
C ASN A 73 0.89 15.48 5.02
N TRP A 74 0.13 14.48 4.57
CA TRP A 74 0.35 13.12 5.04
C TRP A 74 1.79 12.70 4.82
N PHE A 75 2.42 12.19 5.86
CA PHE A 75 3.84 11.89 5.89
C PHE A 75 4.13 10.41 6.13
N GLY A 76 3.19 9.69 6.71
CA GLY A 76 3.35 8.28 7.01
C GLY A 76 2.40 7.77 8.08
N ASN A 77 2.75 6.61 8.61
CA ASN A 77 1.98 5.91 9.62
C ASN A 77 2.92 5.48 10.77
N THR A 78 2.37 5.38 11.97
CA THR A 78 3.07 4.77 13.10
C THR A 78 2.21 3.65 13.68
N PHE A 79 2.78 2.46 13.68
CA PHE A 79 2.16 1.25 14.21
C PHE A 79 2.84 0.91 15.55
N TYR A 80 2.21 1.25 16.66
CA TYR A 80 2.74 0.97 18.00
C TYR A 80 2.53 -0.48 18.40
N SER A 81 1.36 -1.02 18.08
CA SER A 81 0.99 -2.42 18.25
C SER A 81 -0.12 -2.76 17.26
N THR A 82 -0.57 -4.00 17.22
CA THR A 82 -1.71 -4.39 16.39
C THR A 82 -3.02 -3.74 16.83
N ASP A 83 -3.13 -3.33 18.09
CA ASP A 83 -4.32 -2.68 18.62
C ASP A 83 -4.20 -1.14 18.73
N ASP A 84 -3.03 -0.60 18.45
CA ASP A 84 -2.78 0.82 18.57
C ASP A 84 -1.96 1.34 17.39
N VAL A 85 -2.66 1.96 16.45
CA VAL A 85 -2.09 2.54 15.25
C VAL A 85 -2.50 4.00 15.12
N VAL A 86 -1.53 4.87 14.81
CA VAL A 86 -1.79 6.23 14.32
C VAL A 86 -1.76 6.18 12.79
N PRO A 87 -2.95 6.13 12.14
CA PRO A 87 -3.03 5.91 10.69
C PRO A 87 -2.60 7.12 9.86
N LEU A 88 -2.55 8.29 10.49
CA LEU A 88 -2.13 9.53 9.83
C LEU A 88 -1.10 10.26 10.67
N ILE A 89 0.11 10.21 10.19
CA ILE A 89 1.19 11.10 10.63
C ILE A 89 1.33 12.19 9.57
N VAL A 90 1.26 13.43 9.98
CA VAL A 90 1.41 14.59 9.10
C VAL A 90 2.70 15.35 9.40
N ALA A 91 3.22 16.06 8.41
CA ALA A 91 4.38 16.90 8.58
C ALA A 91 3.95 18.31 8.98
N ARG A 92 4.42 18.78 10.13
CA ARG A 92 4.25 20.18 10.59
C ARG A 92 5.59 20.71 11.05
N ASN A 93 6.05 21.80 10.44
CA ASN A 93 7.35 22.41 10.73
C ASN A 93 8.51 21.40 10.64
N GLY A 94 8.43 20.46 9.69
CA GLY A 94 9.43 19.41 9.49
C GLY A 94 9.38 18.25 10.49
N GLU A 95 8.39 18.24 11.38
CA GLU A 95 8.22 17.19 12.40
C GLU A 95 7.04 16.27 12.09
N ARG A 96 7.16 15.02 12.56
CA ARG A 96 6.09 14.02 12.50
C ARG A 96 5.09 14.29 13.61
N VAL A 97 3.85 14.59 13.24
CA VAL A 97 2.77 14.91 14.18
C VAL A 97 1.56 14.02 13.91
N PRO A 98 1.00 13.36 14.94
CA PRO A 98 -0.26 12.61 14.78
C PRO A 98 -1.40 13.55 14.36
N PHE A 99 -2.15 13.14 13.32
CA PHE A 99 -3.39 13.78 12.93
C PHE A 99 -4.53 12.92 13.46
N GLU A 100 -5.17 13.38 14.54
CA GLU A 100 -6.11 12.55 15.30
C GLU A 100 -7.58 12.75 14.92
N ASP A 101 -7.89 13.69 14.03
CA ASP A 101 -9.28 13.99 13.62
C ASP A 101 -9.97 12.79 12.94
N TRP A 102 -9.17 11.86 12.39
CA TRP A 102 -9.70 10.64 11.78
C TRP A 102 -9.70 9.44 12.75
N GLY A 103 -9.34 9.65 14.01
CA GLY A 103 -9.27 8.61 15.01
C GLY A 103 -8.06 7.71 14.89
N ARG A 104 -8.11 6.60 15.58
CA ARG A 104 -7.09 5.56 15.63
C ARG A 104 -7.50 4.37 14.78
N ALA A 105 -6.67 3.35 14.76
CA ALA A 105 -6.92 2.16 13.96
C ALA A 105 -6.27 0.92 14.59
N SER A 106 -6.66 -0.24 14.09
CA SER A 106 -6.09 -1.54 14.48
C SER A 106 -5.65 -2.33 13.27
N LEU A 107 -4.61 -3.13 13.42
CA LEU A 107 -4.16 -4.09 12.42
C LEU A 107 -4.80 -5.44 12.65
N ARG A 108 -5.25 -6.09 11.58
CA ARG A 108 -5.81 -7.44 11.57
C ARG A 108 -5.35 -8.18 10.32
N GLU A 109 -5.58 -9.48 10.28
CA GLU A 109 -5.45 -10.26 9.06
C GLU A 109 -6.82 -10.36 8.38
N ILE A 110 -6.88 -9.94 7.12
CA ILE A 110 -8.12 -9.94 6.35
C ILE A 110 -7.88 -10.59 5.00
N LYS A 111 -8.82 -11.43 4.58
CA LYS A 111 -8.83 -12.00 3.24
C LYS A 111 -9.36 -10.97 2.26
N TYR A 112 -8.51 -10.60 1.31
CA TYR A 112 -8.81 -9.62 0.27
C TYR A 112 -8.34 -10.16 -1.08
N HIS A 113 -9.27 -10.30 -2.02
CA HIS A 113 -9.01 -10.95 -3.31
C HIS A 113 -8.29 -12.30 -3.18
N GLY A 114 -8.79 -13.14 -2.27
CA GLY A 114 -8.28 -14.51 -2.08
C GLY A 114 -7.01 -14.63 -1.24
N VAL A 115 -6.41 -13.52 -0.79
CA VAL A 115 -5.14 -13.51 -0.04
C VAL A 115 -5.38 -12.94 1.35
N VAL A 116 -4.96 -13.68 2.39
CA VAL A 116 -4.97 -13.21 3.77
C VAL A 116 -3.68 -12.44 4.03
N SER A 117 -3.80 -11.17 4.40
CA SER A 117 -2.67 -10.29 4.67
C SER A 117 -3.05 -9.24 5.70
N ALA A 118 -2.06 -8.49 6.19
CA ALA A 118 -2.28 -7.38 7.11
C ALA A 118 -3.24 -6.35 6.51
N ALA A 119 -4.15 -5.87 7.33
CA ALA A 119 -5.07 -4.81 6.98
C ALA A 119 -5.28 -3.88 8.16
N LEU A 120 -5.58 -2.62 7.86
CA LEU A 120 -5.87 -1.58 8.83
C LEU A 120 -7.37 -1.32 8.85
N VAL A 121 -7.94 -1.38 10.04
CA VAL A 121 -9.36 -1.07 10.28
C VAL A 121 -9.41 0.20 11.12
N TYR A 122 -10.02 1.25 10.57
CA TYR A 122 -10.22 2.51 11.28
C TYR A 122 -11.29 2.38 12.36
N ASP A 123 -11.08 3.01 13.51
CA ASP A 123 -12.05 2.98 14.62
C ASP A 123 -13.29 3.83 14.31
N ASP A 124 -13.09 4.98 13.68
CA ASP A 124 -14.12 6.02 13.54
C ASP A 124 -14.48 6.37 12.09
N ARG A 125 -13.96 5.66 11.11
CA ARG A 125 -14.24 5.90 9.69
C ARG A 125 -14.51 4.59 8.93
N PRO A 126 -15.38 4.61 7.92
CA PRO A 126 -15.68 3.42 7.11
C PRO A 126 -14.58 3.18 6.06
N MET A 127 -13.34 3.19 6.49
CA MET A 127 -12.16 2.97 5.65
C MET A 127 -11.42 1.71 6.07
N MET A 128 -10.87 1.03 5.09
CA MET A 128 -9.96 -0.09 5.28
C MET A 128 -8.73 0.09 4.39
N VAL A 129 -7.59 -0.34 4.89
CA VAL A 129 -6.35 -0.37 4.14
C VAL A 129 -5.84 -1.79 4.09
N TYR A 130 -5.55 -2.27 2.88
CA TYR A 130 -4.99 -3.60 2.66
C TYR A 130 -3.51 -3.47 2.32
N TYR A 131 -2.67 -4.25 2.98
CA TYR A 131 -1.22 -4.21 2.78
C TYR A 131 -0.69 -5.44 2.08
N ARG A 132 0.37 -5.27 1.33
CA ARG A 132 1.15 -6.33 0.69
C ARG A 132 2.64 -6.05 0.86
N ALA A 133 3.43 -7.11 0.94
CA ALA A 133 4.88 -7.02 1.01
C ALA A 133 5.47 -6.68 -0.36
N VAL A 134 6.37 -5.71 -0.41
CA VAL A 134 7.18 -5.41 -1.60
C VAL A 134 8.61 -5.89 -1.39
N LYS A 135 9.26 -5.40 -0.35
CA LYS A 135 10.59 -5.83 0.10
C LYS A 135 10.73 -5.51 1.59
N HIS A 136 11.85 -5.88 2.21
CA HIS A 136 12.05 -5.78 3.66
C HIS A 136 11.77 -4.39 4.26
N ASN A 137 11.96 -3.32 3.49
CA ASN A 137 11.78 -1.93 3.92
C ASN A 137 10.72 -1.18 3.10
N MET A 138 9.86 -1.89 2.40
CA MET A 138 8.78 -1.30 1.60
C MET A 138 7.55 -2.19 1.60
N VAL A 139 6.39 -1.60 1.88
CA VAL A 139 5.09 -2.25 1.76
C VAL A 139 4.16 -1.43 0.88
N ALA A 140 3.28 -2.12 0.17
CA ALA A 140 2.23 -1.50 -0.64
C ALA A 140 0.93 -1.42 0.16
N GLY A 141 0.16 -0.36 -0.02
CA GLY A 141 -1.16 -0.17 0.59
C GLY A 141 -2.22 0.17 -0.43
N CYS A 142 -3.43 -0.29 -0.17
CA CYS A 142 -4.61 -0.02 -0.96
C CYS A 142 -5.75 0.41 -0.03
N ILE A 143 -6.28 1.61 -0.21
CA ILE A 143 -7.36 2.17 0.61
C ILE A 143 -8.68 2.00 -0.11
N GLU A 144 -9.66 1.44 0.58
CA GLU A 144 -11.06 1.41 0.18
C GLU A 144 -11.92 2.11 1.23
N SER A 145 -12.99 2.77 0.79
CA SER A 145 -13.96 3.40 1.67
C SER A 145 -15.36 3.28 1.08
N LYS A 146 -16.36 3.25 1.97
CA LYS A 146 -17.76 3.40 1.57
C LYS A 146 -18.14 4.84 1.23
N GLU A 147 -17.27 5.80 1.53
CA GLU A 147 -17.49 7.23 1.26
C GLU A 147 -17.22 7.62 -0.20
N TRP A 148 -16.52 6.78 -0.96
CA TRP A 148 -16.19 7.03 -2.38
C TRP A 148 -16.12 5.76 -3.19
N GLN A 149 -16.03 5.92 -4.51
CA GLN A 149 -15.77 4.82 -5.44
C GLN A 149 -14.28 4.76 -5.79
N GLY A 150 -13.81 3.57 -6.18
CA GLY A 150 -12.43 3.36 -6.56
C GLY A 150 -11.50 3.15 -5.37
N LYS A 151 -10.22 3.06 -5.67
CA LYS A 151 -9.18 2.74 -4.70
C LYS A 151 -8.07 3.77 -4.75
N VAL A 152 -7.43 3.99 -3.60
CA VAL A 152 -6.23 4.81 -3.49
C VAL A 152 -5.06 3.91 -3.14
N TYR A 153 -3.96 4.06 -3.85
CA TYR A 153 -2.76 3.27 -3.65
C TYR A 153 -1.62 4.11 -3.12
N PHE A 154 -0.86 3.54 -2.23
CA PHE A 154 0.31 4.17 -1.64
C PHE A 154 1.36 3.12 -1.30
N TYR A 155 2.51 3.56 -0.88
CA TYR A 155 3.52 2.68 -0.30
C TYR A 155 4.17 3.34 0.91
N LEU A 156 4.68 2.48 1.79
CA LEU A 156 5.40 2.89 2.99
C LEU A 156 6.83 2.38 2.90
N THR A 157 7.76 3.20 3.38
CA THR A 157 9.19 2.85 3.48
C THR A 157 9.74 3.13 4.88
N ARG A 158 10.79 2.41 5.23
CA ARG A 158 11.55 2.66 6.47
C ARG A 158 13.01 2.27 6.33
#